data_7fd53d764c5d76b0d13daee305c90b96
#
_entry.id   7fd53d764c5d76b0d13daee305c90b96
#
_cell.length_a   1.000
_cell.length_b   1.000
_cell.length_c   1.000
_cell.angle_alpha   90.00
_cell.angle_beta   90.00
_cell.angle_gamma   90.00
#
_symmetry.space_group_name_H-M   'P 1'
#
loop_
_entity.id
_entity.type
_entity.pdbx_description
1 polymer ?
#
loop_
_entity_poly.entity_id
_entity_poly.type
_entity_poly.pdbx_seq_one_letter_code
_entity_poly.pdbx_strand_id
1 'polypeptide(L)'
;MENLDALVSQALEAVQHAQDINALEQIRVQFLGKKGELTQVMKTLGNLPADERPKVGALINDAKERVTEVLNARKAAFEESELSAKLAAEQIDVTLPGRGHTSGGLHPVTRTLERIEQFFTHIGYGIAEGPEVEDDYHNFEALNIPGHHPARAMHDTFYFNANMLLRTHTSPVQARTMEMQKPPIRVVCPGRVYRCDSDITHSPMFHQVEGLLIDRDINFADLKGTIEEFLRVFFEKELAVRFRPSFFPFTEPSAEVDIQCVMCSGKGCRVCKQTGWLEVMGCGMVHPNVLRTSGIDPEEFQGFAFGMGAERLAMLRYGVNDLRLFFDNDLRFLAQFR
;
A
#
# COMPACT_ATOMS: atom_id res chain seq x y z
N MET A 1 13.50 -49.23 -17.87
CA MET A 1 14.71 -48.51 -17.40
C MET A 1 15.20 -47.52 -18.45
N GLU A 2 15.34 -47.90 -19.71
CA GLU A 2 15.77 -46.99 -20.80
C GLU A 2 14.95 -45.69 -20.91
N ASN A 3 13.66 -45.75 -20.61
CA ASN A 3 12.77 -44.60 -20.68
C ASN A 3 13.00 -43.61 -19.50
N LEU A 4 13.40 -44.06 -18.31
CA LEU A 4 13.68 -43.20 -17.15
C LEU A 4 14.99 -42.40 -17.35
N ASP A 5 16.03 -43.07 -17.81
CA ASP A 5 17.33 -42.44 -18.08
C ASP A 5 17.24 -41.42 -19.22
N ALA A 6 16.45 -41.73 -20.24
CA ALA A 6 16.16 -40.78 -21.32
C ALA A 6 15.42 -39.52 -20.81
N LEU A 7 14.41 -39.68 -19.95
CA LEU A 7 13.69 -38.56 -19.34
C LEU A 7 14.56 -37.70 -18.43
N VAL A 8 15.43 -38.33 -17.64
CA VAL A 8 16.39 -37.60 -16.80
C VAL A 8 17.36 -36.81 -17.68
N SER A 9 17.94 -37.44 -18.72
CA SER A 9 18.83 -36.74 -19.65
C SER A 9 18.16 -35.55 -20.32
N GLN A 10 16.93 -35.72 -20.76
CA GLN A 10 16.14 -34.66 -21.37
C GLN A 10 15.85 -33.51 -20.37
N ALA A 11 15.52 -33.82 -19.10
CA ALA A 11 15.31 -32.84 -18.07
C ALA A 11 16.58 -32.05 -17.76
N LEU A 12 17.73 -32.75 -17.65
CA LEU A 12 19.03 -32.12 -17.36
C LEU A 12 19.48 -31.23 -18.53
N GLU A 13 19.28 -31.65 -19.76
CA GLU A 13 19.56 -30.85 -20.95
C GLU A 13 18.68 -29.60 -21.01
N ALA A 14 17.37 -29.72 -20.74
CA ALA A 14 16.46 -28.59 -20.68
C ALA A 14 16.88 -27.57 -19.61
N VAL A 15 17.32 -28.03 -18.43
CA VAL A 15 17.83 -27.16 -17.35
C VAL A 15 19.11 -26.42 -17.77
N GLN A 16 20.02 -27.09 -18.50
CA GLN A 16 21.23 -26.43 -18.98
C GLN A 16 20.94 -25.33 -19.99
N HIS A 17 19.94 -25.50 -20.84
CA HIS A 17 19.54 -24.55 -21.88
C HIS A 17 18.57 -23.46 -21.41
N ALA A 18 18.09 -23.54 -20.17
CA ALA A 18 17.24 -22.50 -19.58
C ALA A 18 17.96 -21.15 -19.54
N GLN A 19 17.28 -20.09 -20.00
CA GLN A 19 17.86 -18.75 -20.12
C GLN A 19 17.49 -17.84 -18.94
N ASP A 20 16.45 -18.18 -18.19
CA ASP A 20 15.97 -17.41 -17.04
C ASP A 20 15.27 -18.31 -15.99
N ILE A 21 14.95 -17.70 -14.84
CA ILE A 21 14.26 -18.36 -13.72
C ILE A 21 12.86 -18.83 -14.12
N ASN A 22 12.16 -18.12 -15.01
CA ASN A 22 10.82 -18.51 -15.43
C ASN A 22 10.86 -19.77 -16.30
N ALA A 23 11.85 -19.86 -17.19
CA ALA A 23 12.08 -21.06 -17.98
C ALA A 23 12.42 -22.27 -17.09
N LEU A 24 13.24 -22.07 -16.04
CA LEU A 24 13.52 -23.12 -15.04
C LEU A 24 12.27 -23.59 -14.30
N GLU A 25 11.40 -22.66 -13.92
CA GLU A 25 10.16 -23.01 -13.24
C GLU A 25 9.19 -23.80 -14.15
N GLN A 26 9.14 -23.46 -15.43
CA GLN A 26 8.38 -24.24 -16.42
C GLN A 26 8.92 -25.67 -16.55
N ILE A 27 10.25 -25.82 -16.62
CA ILE A 27 10.90 -27.12 -16.66
C ILE A 27 10.63 -27.92 -15.37
N ARG A 28 10.71 -27.28 -14.22
CA ARG A 28 10.36 -27.89 -12.93
C ARG A 28 8.91 -28.43 -12.94
N VAL A 29 7.96 -27.63 -13.43
CA VAL A 29 6.55 -28.05 -13.53
C VAL A 29 6.39 -29.19 -14.52
N GLN A 30 7.07 -29.13 -15.68
CA GLN A 30 7.01 -30.16 -16.71
C GLN A 30 7.50 -31.52 -16.22
N PHE A 31 8.62 -31.57 -15.52
CA PHE A 31 9.23 -32.86 -15.13
C PHE A 31 8.85 -33.29 -13.70
N LEU A 32 8.78 -32.37 -12.74
CA LEU A 32 8.60 -32.65 -11.31
C LEU A 32 7.23 -32.24 -10.76
N GLY A 33 6.40 -31.52 -11.52
CA GLY A 33 5.08 -31.08 -11.09
C GLY A 33 4.13 -32.23 -10.76
N LYS A 34 2.94 -31.93 -10.21
CA LYS A 34 1.90 -32.95 -9.87
C LYS A 34 1.50 -33.83 -11.06
N LYS A 35 1.58 -33.30 -12.29
CA LYS A 35 1.34 -34.00 -13.56
C LYS A 35 2.64 -34.15 -14.37
N GLY A 36 3.78 -33.88 -13.81
CA GLY A 36 5.08 -33.90 -14.49
C GLY A 36 5.48 -35.32 -14.91
N GLU A 37 6.32 -35.37 -15.94
CA GLU A 37 6.69 -36.62 -16.62
C GLU A 37 7.33 -37.65 -15.66
N LEU A 38 8.28 -37.24 -14.81
CA LEU A 38 8.87 -38.10 -13.79
C LEU A 38 7.88 -38.50 -12.68
N THR A 39 6.86 -37.66 -12.45
CA THR A 39 5.80 -37.97 -11.48
C THR A 39 4.79 -38.96 -12.08
N GLN A 40 4.56 -38.91 -13.38
CA GLN A 40 3.71 -39.90 -14.08
C GLN A 40 4.37 -41.29 -14.08
N VAL A 41 5.67 -41.37 -14.29
CA VAL A 41 6.41 -42.66 -14.20
C VAL A 41 6.23 -43.30 -12.81
N MET A 42 6.17 -42.51 -11.74
CA MET A 42 5.92 -43.02 -10.39
C MET A 42 4.53 -43.65 -10.24
N LYS A 43 3.53 -43.21 -10.97
CA LYS A 43 2.17 -43.78 -10.95
C LYS A 43 2.11 -45.17 -11.61
N THR A 44 3.03 -45.47 -12.53
CA THR A 44 3.09 -46.78 -13.21
C THR A 44 3.63 -47.88 -12.31
N LEU A 45 4.26 -47.55 -11.16
CA LEU A 45 4.73 -48.51 -10.15
C LEU A 45 3.60 -49.43 -9.64
N GLY A 46 2.36 -48.95 -9.64
CA GLY A 46 1.19 -49.74 -9.25
C GLY A 46 0.99 -51.00 -10.09
N ASN A 47 1.51 -51.02 -11.32
CA ASN A 47 1.36 -52.13 -12.29
C ASN A 47 2.49 -53.16 -12.22
N LEU A 48 3.50 -52.94 -11.36
CA LEU A 48 4.67 -53.83 -11.22
C LEU A 48 4.45 -54.88 -10.11
N PRO A 49 5.11 -56.03 -10.18
CA PRO A 49 5.16 -57.04 -9.12
C PRO A 49 5.63 -56.43 -7.78
N ALA A 50 5.10 -56.95 -6.63
CA ALA A 50 5.33 -56.37 -5.30
C ALA A 50 6.81 -56.31 -4.89
N ASP A 51 7.62 -57.24 -5.34
CA ASP A 51 9.07 -57.40 -5.07
C ASP A 51 9.95 -56.43 -5.89
N GLU A 52 9.48 -55.92 -7.03
CA GLU A 52 10.20 -54.99 -7.87
C GLU A 52 9.87 -53.49 -7.53
N ARG A 53 8.72 -53.22 -6.96
CA ARG A 53 8.27 -51.84 -6.61
C ARG A 53 9.27 -51.06 -5.78
N PRO A 54 9.89 -51.62 -4.72
CA PRO A 54 10.83 -50.84 -3.90
C PRO A 54 12.11 -50.44 -4.70
N LYS A 55 12.59 -51.34 -5.55
CA LYS A 55 13.80 -51.08 -6.34
C LYS A 55 13.58 -50.00 -7.39
N VAL A 56 12.47 -50.11 -8.14
CA VAL A 56 12.13 -49.13 -9.16
C VAL A 56 11.71 -47.79 -8.52
N GLY A 57 11.05 -47.81 -7.37
CA GLY A 57 10.72 -46.62 -6.61
C GLY A 57 11.96 -45.85 -6.14
N ALA A 58 13.00 -46.56 -5.67
CA ALA A 58 14.26 -45.96 -5.27
C ALA A 58 14.98 -45.29 -6.48
N LEU A 59 14.99 -45.92 -7.64
CA LEU A 59 15.57 -45.35 -8.86
C LEU A 59 14.85 -44.10 -9.33
N ILE A 60 13.50 -44.07 -9.25
CA ILE A 60 12.73 -42.87 -9.61
C ILE A 60 12.96 -41.73 -8.63
N ASN A 61 13.10 -42.03 -7.33
CA ASN A 61 13.43 -41.03 -6.34
C ASN A 61 14.82 -40.43 -6.54
N ASP A 62 15.83 -41.29 -6.78
CA ASP A 62 17.20 -40.86 -7.14
C ASP A 62 17.19 -39.97 -8.40
N ALA A 63 16.45 -40.37 -9.42
CA ALA A 63 16.29 -39.58 -10.64
C ALA A 63 15.67 -38.20 -10.38
N LYS A 64 14.64 -38.13 -9.54
CA LYS A 64 14.01 -36.85 -9.13
C LYS A 64 14.96 -35.97 -8.31
N GLU A 65 15.72 -36.58 -7.39
CA GLU A 65 16.69 -35.88 -6.58
C GLU A 65 17.78 -35.24 -7.43
N ARG A 66 18.36 -36.00 -8.35
CA ARG A 66 19.36 -35.51 -9.31
C ARG A 66 18.85 -34.33 -10.15
N VAL A 67 17.63 -34.41 -10.70
CA VAL A 67 17.03 -33.32 -11.47
C VAL A 67 16.78 -32.11 -10.56
N THR A 68 16.32 -32.32 -9.33
CA THR A 68 16.08 -31.27 -8.35
C THR A 68 17.33 -30.53 -7.94
N GLU A 69 18.42 -31.27 -7.72
CA GLU A 69 19.74 -30.69 -7.38
C GLU A 69 20.25 -29.77 -8.49
N VAL A 70 20.20 -30.24 -9.76
CA VAL A 70 20.66 -29.44 -10.90
C VAL A 70 19.77 -28.22 -11.15
N LEU A 71 18.46 -28.37 -10.98
CA LEU A 71 17.52 -27.24 -11.03
C LEU A 71 17.86 -26.18 -9.96
N ASN A 72 18.09 -26.61 -8.71
CA ASN A 72 18.40 -25.70 -7.61
C ASN A 72 19.75 -25.00 -7.81
N ALA A 73 20.74 -25.74 -8.27
CA ALA A 73 22.06 -25.17 -8.59
C ALA A 73 21.98 -24.14 -9.72
N ARG A 74 21.21 -24.43 -10.77
CA ARG A 74 21.03 -23.49 -11.89
C ARG A 74 20.22 -22.24 -11.47
N LYS A 75 19.21 -22.42 -10.61
CA LYS A 75 18.44 -21.32 -10.03
C LYS A 75 19.33 -20.41 -9.19
N ALA A 76 20.15 -20.99 -8.30
CA ALA A 76 21.08 -20.23 -7.48
C ALA A 76 22.07 -19.44 -8.34
N ALA A 77 22.55 -20.03 -9.45
CA ALA A 77 23.46 -19.35 -10.38
C ALA A 77 22.77 -18.12 -11.08
N PHE A 78 21.51 -18.23 -11.43
CA PHE A 78 20.77 -17.10 -11.98
C PHE A 78 20.54 -16.00 -10.92
N GLU A 79 20.14 -16.37 -9.70
CA GLU A 79 19.94 -15.44 -8.58
C GLU A 79 21.26 -14.72 -8.23
N GLU A 80 22.38 -15.43 -8.21
CA GLU A 80 23.70 -14.84 -7.98
C GLU A 80 24.14 -13.90 -9.12
N SER A 81 23.87 -14.28 -10.37
CA SER A 81 24.17 -13.45 -11.54
C SER A 81 23.32 -12.15 -11.53
N GLU A 82 22.03 -12.27 -11.22
CA GLU A 82 21.13 -11.11 -11.11
C GLU A 82 21.55 -10.19 -9.95
N LEU A 83 21.89 -10.77 -8.80
CA LEU A 83 22.39 -10.03 -7.64
C LEU A 83 23.72 -9.32 -7.98
N SER A 84 24.65 -10.01 -8.63
CA SER A 84 25.94 -9.45 -9.02
C SER A 84 25.78 -8.29 -10.02
N ALA A 85 24.88 -8.45 -11.01
CA ALA A 85 24.58 -7.39 -11.96
C ALA A 85 23.96 -6.17 -11.27
N LYS A 86 23.05 -6.40 -10.31
CA LYS A 86 22.44 -5.34 -9.51
C LYS A 86 23.49 -4.63 -8.65
N LEU A 87 24.34 -5.38 -7.94
CA LEU A 87 25.40 -4.81 -7.12
C LEU A 87 26.42 -4.01 -7.96
N ALA A 88 26.75 -4.49 -9.17
CA ALA A 88 27.62 -3.77 -10.08
C ALA A 88 26.99 -2.46 -10.58
N ALA A 89 25.67 -2.45 -10.84
CA ALA A 89 24.94 -1.27 -11.24
C ALA A 89 24.77 -0.24 -10.09
N GLU A 90 24.72 -0.72 -8.86
CA GLU A 90 24.61 0.10 -7.64
C GLU A 90 25.99 0.47 -7.04
N GLN A 91 27.09 0.11 -7.69
CA GLN A 91 28.45 0.36 -7.18
C GLN A 91 28.70 1.87 -7.07
N ILE A 92 29.04 2.31 -5.87
CA ILE A 92 29.42 3.69 -5.56
C ILE A 92 30.95 3.74 -5.37
N ASP A 93 31.59 4.75 -5.96
CA ASP A 93 33.01 5.01 -5.72
C ASP A 93 33.21 5.53 -4.29
N VAL A 94 33.70 4.65 -3.43
CA VAL A 94 33.99 4.97 -2.00
C VAL A 94 35.36 5.61 -1.78
N THR A 95 36.16 5.79 -2.84
CA THR A 95 37.50 6.41 -2.76
C THR A 95 37.47 7.92 -2.78
N LEU A 96 36.32 8.51 -3.14
CA LEU A 96 36.15 9.96 -3.11
C LEU A 96 36.25 10.48 -1.66
N PRO A 97 37.00 11.57 -1.42
CA PRO A 97 37.11 12.14 -0.08
C PRO A 97 35.74 12.52 0.45
N GLY A 98 35.49 12.22 1.74
CA GLY A 98 34.27 12.61 2.43
C GLY A 98 34.03 14.11 2.27
N ARG A 99 32.89 14.47 1.76
CA ARG A 99 32.46 15.88 1.73
C ARG A 99 32.03 16.24 3.13
N GLY A 100 32.70 17.19 3.73
CA GLY A 100 32.53 17.76 5.07
C GLY A 100 31.16 17.58 5.78
N HIS A 101 30.80 18.43 6.72
CA HIS A 101 29.58 18.28 7.48
C HIS A 101 28.35 18.15 6.59
N THR A 102 27.65 17.02 6.69
CA THR A 102 26.36 16.84 6.02
C THR A 102 25.31 17.59 6.82
N SER A 103 24.66 18.57 6.18
CA SER A 103 23.47 19.19 6.75
C SER A 103 22.39 18.13 6.98
N GLY A 104 21.65 18.23 8.09
CA GLY A 104 20.45 17.42 8.29
C GLY A 104 19.37 17.75 7.26
N GLY A 105 18.36 16.89 7.15
CA GLY A 105 17.17 17.11 6.34
C GLY A 105 15.90 16.87 7.15
N LEU A 106 14.77 17.33 6.63
CA LEU A 106 13.47 17.02 7.21
C LEU A 106 13.12 15.55 6.98
N HIS A 107 12.47 14.96 7.96
CA HIS A 107 11.94 13.60 7.84
C HIS A 107 11.00 13.49 6.60
N PRO A 108 11.01 12.39 5.84
CA PRO A 108 10.21 12.26 4.61
C PRO A 108 8.70 12.41 4.84
N VAL A 109 8.17 11.99 5.99
CA VAL A 109 6.76 12.22 6.36
C VAL A 109 6.51 13.72 6.59
N THR A 110 7.40 14.43 7.30
CA THR A 110 7.29 15.88 7.50
C THR A 110 7.29 16.62 6.16
N ARG A 111 8.20 16.29 5.25
CA ARG A 111 8.26 16.88 3.90
C ARG A 111 6.98 16.59 3.10
N THR A 112 6.38 15.42 3.32
CA THR A 112 5.12 15.05 2.68
C THR A 112 3.96 15.88 3.22
N LEU A 113 3.86 16.04 4.55
CA LEU A 113 2.85 16.87 5.19
C LEU A 113 2.97 18.33 4.73
N GLU A 114 4.17 18.93 4.81
CA GLU A 114 4.42 20.29 4.33
C GLU A 114 4.00 20.48 2.87
N ARG A 115 4.27 19.50 2.01
CA ARG A 115 3.88 19.56 0.60
C ARG A 115 2.37 19.53 0.41
N ILE A 116 1.66 18.72 1.19
CA ILE A 116 0.19 18.66 1.18
C ILE A 116 -0.37 20.01 1.66
N GLU A 117 0.11 20.50 2.80
CA GLU A 117 -0.32 21.77 3.39
C GLU A 117 -0.06 22.96 2.46
N GLN A 118 1.12 23.02 1.85
CA GLN A 118 1.45 24.05 0.86
C GLN A 118 0.49 24.07 -0.32
N PHE A 119 0.15 22.92 -0.88
CA PHE A 119 -0.81 22.85 -1.98
C PHE A 119 -2.18 23.41 -1.56
N PHE A 120 -2.73 22.90 -0.47
CA PHE A 120 -4.08 23.32 -0.03
C PHE A 120 -4.11 24.77 0.43
N THR A 121 -3.09 25.25 1.10
CA THR A 121 -2.98 26.67 1.47
C THR A 121 -2.92 27.57 0.23
N HIS A 122 -2.25 27.14 -0.83
CA HIS A 122 -2.17 27.89 -2.10
C HIS A 122 -3.51 28.04 -2.78
N ILE A 123 -4.43 27.09 -2.63
CA ILE A 123 -5.79 27.14 -3.18
C ILE A 123 -6.82 27.65 -2.15
N GLY A 124 -6.35 28.26 -1.06
CA GLY A 124 -7.17 29.01 -0.10
C GLY A 124 -7.73 28.21 1.07
N TYR A 125 -7.19 27.03 1.39
CA TYR A 125 -7.53 26.32 2.61
C TYR A 125 -6.70 26.82 3.78
N GLY A 126 -7.35 26.95 4.95
CA GLY A 126 -6.66 27.12 6.24
C GLY A 126 -6.17 25.77 6.78
N ILE A 127 -5.19 25.83 7.69
CA ILE A 127 -4.76 24.66 8.47
C ILE A 127 -5.49 24.69 9.81
N ALA A 128 -6.12 23.58 10.19
CA ALA A 128 -6.76 23.44 11.49
C ALA A 128 -6.15 22.27 12.26
N GLU A 129 -5.83 22.48 13.53
CA GLU A 129 -5.29 21.47 14.43
C GLU A 129 -6.26 21.19 15.58
N GLY A 130 -6.15 20.02 16.19
CA GLY A 130 -6.98 19.62 17.31
C GLY A 130 -6.32 18.55 18.18
N PRO A 131 -6.95 18.19 19.31
CA PRO A 131 -6.38 17.25 20.27
C PRO A 131 -6.25 15.82 19.70
N GLU A 132 -5.21 15.10 20.14
CA GLU A 132 -5.04 13.67 19.81
C GLU A 132 -5.87 12.78 20.75
N VAL A 133 -6.06 13.22 22.00
CA VAL A 133 -6.99 12.58 22.94
C VAL A 133 -8.34 13.25 22.76
N GLU A 134 -9.30 12.46 22.29
CA GLU A 134 -10.61 12.93 21.88
C GLU A 134 -11.74 12.29 22.68
N ASP A 135 -12.88 12.93 22.65
CA ASP A 135 -14.10 12.32 23.15
C ASP A 135 -14.83 11.48 22.07
N ASP A 136 -15.70 10.61 22.54
CA ASP A 136 -16.47 9.71 21.68
C ASP A 136 -17.42 10.49 20.74
N TYR A 137 -17.93 11.63 21.21
CA TYR A 137 -18.84 12.46 20.42
C TYR A 137 -18.18 13.00 19.16
N HIS A 138 -17.03 13.68 19.28
CA HIS A 138 -16.36 14.26 18.12
C HIS A 138 -15.73 13.19 17.21
N ASN A 139 -15.24 12.08 17.80
CA ASN A 139 -14.61 11.03 16.99
C ASN A 139 -15.63 10.16 16.23
N PHE A 140 -16.90 10.09 16.69
CA PHE A 140 -17.89 9.20 16.11
C PHE A 140 -19.27 9.84 15.93
N GLU A 141 -19.93 10.30 17.00
CA GLU A 141 -21.35 10.69 16.91
C GLU A 141 -21.58 11.89 16.01
N ALA A 142 -20.77 12.94 16.15
CA ALA A 142 -20.82 14.13 15.30
C ALA A 142 -20.57 13.81 13.81
N LEU A 143 -19.93 12.67 13.53
CA LEU A 143 -19.62 12.16 12.20
C LEU A 143 -20.65 11.12 11.70
N ASN A 144 -21.86 11.15 12.22
CA ASN A 144 -22.94 10.23 11.84
C ASN A 144 -22.61 8.74 12.13
N ILE A 145 -21.83 8.47 13.20
CA ILE A 145 -21.47 7.12 13.67
C ILE A 145 -22.04 6.93 15.10
N PRO A 146 -23.33 6.68 15.26
CA PRO A 146 -23.96 6.49 16.58
C PRO A 146 -23.43 5.22 17.27
N GLY A 147 -23.69 5.10 18.59
CA GLY A 147 -23.12 4.05 19.45
C GLY A 147 -23.31 2.61 18.96
N HIS A 148 -24.39 2.35 18.22
CA HIS A 148 -24.73 1.02 17.67
C HIS A 148 -24.25 0.81 16.21
N HIS A 149 -23.55 1.79 15.60
CA HIS A 149 -23.17 1.71 14.21
C HIS A 149 -22.02 0.69 14.01
N PRO A 150 -22.12 -0.23 13.02
CA PRO A 150 -21.08 -1.25 12.79
C PRO A 150 -19.69 -0.68 12.49
N ALA A 151 -19.61 0.53 11.91
CA ALA A 151 -18.34 1.20 11.61
C ALA A 151 -17.49 1.48 12.87
N ARG A 152 -18.06 1.53 14.07
CA ARG A 152 -17.27 1.65 15.32
C ARG A 152 -16.34 0.46 15.53
N ALA A 153 -16.79 -0.76 15.22
CA ALA A 153 -15.98 -1.97 15.31
C ALA A 153 -14.86 -2.05 14.29
N MET A 154 -14.97 -1.28 13.18
CA MET A 154 -13.95 -1.26 12.12
C MET A 154 -12.75 -0.35 12.44
N HIS A 155 -12.84 0.47 13.49
CA HIS A 155 -11.82 1.48 13.78
C HIS A 155 -10.78 1.05 14.82
N ASP A 156 -10.79 -0.19 15.30
CA ASP A 156 -9.78 -0.72 16.24
C ASP A 156 -9.19 0.36 17.17
N THR A 157 -10.06 0.92 18.03
CA THR A 157 -9.83 2.17 18.74
C THR A 157 -9.12 1.96 20.07
N PHE A 158 -8.12 2.79 20.39
CA PHE A 158 -7.52 2.85 21.72
C PHE A 158 -8.35 3.73 22.65
N TYR A 159 -9.04 3.12 23.61
CA TYR A 159 -9.83 3.81 24.63
C TYR A 159 -9.05 3.99 25.93
N PHE A 160 -9.12 5.17 26.54
CA PHE A 160 -8.69 5.42 27.91
C PHE A 160 -9.80 5.06 28.91
N ASN A 161 -11.04 5.33 28.55
CA ASN A 161 -12.25 5.00 29.29
C ASN A 161 -13.45 5.00 28.34
N ALA A 162 -14.66 4.89 28.86
CA ALA A 162 -15.88 4.81 28.05
C ALA A 162 -16.11 6.02 27.12
N ASN A 163 -15.54 7.19 27.42
CA ASN A 163 -15.83 8.44 26.73
C ASN A 163 -14.60 9.09 26.09
N MET A 164 -13.39 8.62 26.39
CA MET A 164 -12.13 9.22 25.93
C MET A 164 -11.28 8.20 25.20
N LEU A 165 -10.72 8.58 24.08
CA LEU A 165 -9.97 7.72 23.18
C LEU A 165 -8.81 8.46 22.50
N LEU A 166 -7.92 7.72 21.87
CA LEU A 166 -7.00 8.28 20.86
C LEU A 166 -7.75 8.37 19.53
N ARG A 167 -7.77 9.54 18.91
CA ARG A 167 -8.50 9.77 17.65
C ARG A 167 -8.06 8.79 16.56
N THR A 168 -9.01 8.20 15.87
CA THR A 168 -8.77 7.22 14.80
C THR A 168 -8.62 7.83 13.42
N HIS A 169 -8.96 9.10 13.29
CA HIS A 169 -8.84 9.95 12.10
C HIS A 169 -8.79 11.43 12.52
N THR A 170 -8.53 12.32 11.59
CA THR A 170 -8.50 13.77 11.90
C THR A 170 -9.86 14.47 11.71
N SER A 171 -10.92 13.74 11.37
CA SER A 171 -12.28 14.26 11.24
C SER A 171 -12.85 14.95 12.49
N PRO A 172 -12.46 14.60 13.74
CA PRO A 172 -12.83 15.39 14.91
C PRO A 172 -12.45 16.86 14.80
N VAL A 173 -11.32 17.16 14.18
CA VAL A 173 -10.91 18.56 13.95
C VAL A 173 -11.87 19.27 12.99
N GLN A 174 -12.38 18.55 11.98
CA GLN A 174 -13.41 19.10 11.07
C GLN A 174 -14.72 19.37 11.83
N ALA A 175 -15.17 18.42 12.67
CA ALA A 175 -16.36 18.60 13.49
C ALA A 175 -16.24 19.83 14.40
N ARG A 176 -15.14 19.97 15.13
CA ARG A 176 -14.85 21.15 15.97
C ARG A 176 -14.77 22.44 15.16
N THR A 177 -14.21 22.40 13.96
CA THR A 177 -14.17 23.57 13.06
C THR A 177 -15.57 24.01 12.65
N MET A 178 -16.46 23.07 12.30
CA MET A 178 -17.85 23.36 11.94
C MET A 178 -18.67 23.91 13.12
N GLU A 179 -18.34 23.53 14.35
CA GLU A 179 -18.97 24.08 15.56
C GLU A 179 -18.50 25.51 15.88
N MET A 180 -17.23 25.83 15.58
CA MET A 180 -16.61 27.11 15.91
C MET A 180 -16.85 28.20 14.88
N GLN A 181 -17.07 27.86 13.62
CA GLN A 181 -17.21 28.84 12.53
C GLN A 181 -18.33 28.48 11.57
N LYS A 182 -18.91 29.51 10.97
CA LYS A 182 -19.96 29.37 9.96
C LYS A 182 -19.34 29.25 8.55
N PRO A 183 -20.04 28.59 7.61
CA PRO A 183 -19.64 28.61 6.21
C PRO A 183 -19.48 30.04 5.65
N PRO A 184 -18.55 30.27 4.69
CA PRO A 184 -17.75 29.23 4.03
C PRO A 184 -16.60 28.69 4.88
N ILE A 185 -16.39 27.37 4.83
CA ILE A 185 -15.31 26.66 5.54
C ILE A 185 -14.40 26.00 4.51
N ARG A 186 -13.11 26.21 4.61
CA ARG A 186 -12.09 25.58 3.76
C ARG A 186 -10.88 25.29 4.64
N VAL A 187 -10.73 24.04 5.08
CA VAL A 187 -9.65 23.65 6.00
C VAL A 187 -9.06 22.32 5.62
N VAL A 188 -7.77 22.16 5.91
CA VAL A 188 -7.10 20.85 6.01
C VAL A 188 -6.66 20.61 7.44
N CYS A 189 -6.81 19.37 7.87
CA CYS A 189 -6.59 18.93 9.25
C CYS A 189 -5.48 17.88 9.26
N PRO A 190 -4.19 18.28 9.29
CA PRO A 190 -3.08 17.36 9.44
C PRO A 190 -2.97 16.89 10.89
N GLY A 191 -2.51 15.65 11.10
CA GLY A 191 -2.22 15.20 12.45
C GLY A 191 -1.98 13.70 12.58
N ARG A 192 -1.50 13.32 13.75
CA ARG A 192 -1.34 11.92 14.13
C ARG A 192 -2.68 11.29 14.46
N VAL A 193 -2.84 10.05 14.08
CA VAL A 193 -4.02 9.22 14.34
C VAL A 193 -3.60 7.84 14.79
N TYR A 194 -4.50 7.10 15.45
CA TYR A 194 -4.15 5.89 16.18
C TYR A 194 -5.18 4.78 15.91
N ARG A 195 -4.70 3.58 15.58
CA ARG A 195 -5.52 2.38 15.37
C ARG A 195 -4.79 1.17 15.91
N CYS A 196 -5.52 0.21 16.51
CA CYS A 196 -4.95 -1.04 17.02
C CYS A 196 -4.60 -1.99 15.87
N ASP A 197 -3.77 -1.54 14.92
CA ASP A 197 -3.36 -2.30 13.74
C ASP A 197 -1.86 -2.17 13.54
N SER A 198 -1.17 -3.26 13.17
CA SER A 198 0.28 -3.27 12.99
C SER A 198 0.71 -4.37 12.05
N ASP A 199 1.14 -4.00 10.83
CA ASP A 199 1.76 -4.89 9.85
C ASP A 199 2.80 -4.15 8.98
N ILE A 200 3.19 -4.71 7.84
CA ILE A 200 4.14 -4.07 6.89
C ILE A 200 3.57 -2.77 6.29
N THR A 201 2.25 -2.63 6.27
CA THR A 201 1.51 -1.52 5.66
C THR A 201 0.75 -0.66 6.65
N HIS A 202 0.69 -1.08 7.92
CA HIS A 202 -0.02 -0.42 9.00
C HIS A 202 0.88 -0.21 10.23
N SER A 203 0.73 0.93 10.86
CA SER A 203 1.38 1.29 12.12
C SER A 203 0.30 1.71 13.13
N PRO A 204 0.46 1.39 14.42
CA PRO A 204 -0.49 1.84 15.45
C PRO A 204 -0.64 3.36 15.52
N MET A 205 0.36 4.11 15.10
CA MET A 205 0.32 5.55 14.91
C MET A 205 0.78 5.86 13.49
N PHE A 206 0.05 6.72 12.80
CA PHE A 206 0.41 7.25 11.48
C PHE A 206 -0.14 8.68 11.33
N HIS A 207 0.22 9.36 10.23
CA HIS A 207 -0.24 10.71 9.96
C HIS A 207 -1.33 10.70 8.90
N GLN A 208 -2.36 11.46 9.16
CA GLN A 208 -3.48 11.67 8.23
C GLN A 208 -3.64 13.15 7.95
N VAL A 209 -4.01 13.48 6.74
CA VAL A 209 -4.49 14.81 6.37
C VAL A 209 -5.89 14.65 5.82
N GLU A 210 -6.85 15.30 6.46
CA GLU A 210 -8.20 15.41 5.94
C GLU A 210 -8.51 16.83 5.53
N GLY A 211 -9.32 16.98 4.49
CA GLY A 211 -9.78 18.27 4.01
C GLY A 211 -11.30 18.37 4.07
N LEU A 212 -11.79 19.56 4.38
CA LEU A 212 -13.19 19.92 4.41
C LEU A 212 -13.42 21.22 3.67
N LEU A 213 -14.37 21.22 2.76
CA LEU A 213 -14.89 22.43 2.14
C LEU A 213 -16.40 22.45 2.29
N ILE A 214 -16.95 23.54 2.85
CA ILE A 214 -18.38 23.78 2.94
C ILE A 214 -18.67 25.19 2.42
N ASP A 215 -19.51 25.26 1.42
CA ASP A 215 -19.92 26.55 0.82
C ASP A 215 -21.30 26.36 0.14
N ARG A 216 -21.81 27.41 -0.50
CA ARG A 216 -22.97 27.31 -1.39
C ARG A 216 -22.55 26.71 -2.73
N ASP A 217 -23.48 26.03 -3.38
CA ASP A 217 -23.32 25.51 -4.75
C ASP A 217 -22.14 24.54 -4.97
N ILE A 218 -21.66 23.88 -3.90
CA ILE A 218 -20.58 22.89 -3.97
C ILE A 218 -21.13 21.53 -4.42
N ASN A 219 -20.41 20.87 -5.31
CA ASN A 219 -20.85 19.60 -5.88
C ASN A 219 -19.68 18.59 -6.04
N PHE A 220 -20.00 17.39 -6.45
CA PHE A 220 -19.00 16.30 -6.60
C PHE A 220 -17.96 16.57 -7.70
N ALA A 221 -18.26 17.42 -8.69
CA ALA A 221 -17.26 17.79 -9.71
C ALA A 221 -16.19 18.72 -9.13
N ASP A 222 -16.52 19.58 -8.18
CA ASP A 222 -15.56 20.43 -7.47
C ASP A 222 -14.61 19.55 -6.64
N LEU A 223 -15.13 18.53 -5.94
CA LEU A 223 -14.33 17.53 -5.24
C LEU A 223 -13.35 16.83 -6.19
N LYS A 224 -13.85 16.32 -7.32
CA LYS A 224 -13.02 15.64 -8.32
C LYS A 224 -11.90 16.54 -8.83
N GLY A 225 -12.22 17.75 -9.25
CA GLY A 225 -11.25 18.71 -9.76
C GLY A 225 -10.17 19.04 -8.72
N THR A 226 -10.55 19.23 -7.46
CA THR A 226 -9.63 19.50 -6.36
C THR A 226 -8.66 18.32 -6.14
N ILE A 227 -9.16 17.09 -6.13
CA ILE A 227 -8.34 15.89 -5.91
C ILE A 227 -7.44 15.60 -7.11
N GLU A 228 -7.94 15.68 -8.33
CA GLU A 228 -7.17 15.45 -9.54
C GLU A 228 -5.99 16.41 -9.65
N GLU A 229 -6.24 17.71 -9.38
CA GLU A 229 -5.19 18.74 -9.39
C GLU A 229 -4.18 18.52 -8.27
N PHE A 230 -4.64 18.19 -7.04
CA PHE A 230 -3.75 17.84 -5.94
C PHE A 230 -2.82 16.69 -6.31
N LEU A 231 -3.35 15.60 -6.83
CA LEU A 231 -2.56 14.40 -7.16
C LEU A 231 -1.55 14.69 -8.28
N ARG A 232 -1.94 15.47 -9.29
CA ARG A 232 -1.06 15.91 -10.37
C ARG A 232 0.13 16.71 -9.85
N VAL A 233 -0.13 17.69 -8.99
CA VAL A 233 0.92 18.54 -8.39
C VAL A 233 1.76 17.75 -7.39
N PHE A 234 1.14 16.92 -6.56
CA PHE A 234 1.84 16.14 -5.54
C PHE A 234 2.83 15.15 -6.16
N PHE A 235 2.44 14.41 -7.18
CA PHE A 235 3.30 13.43 -7.84
C PHE A 235 4.15 14.01 -8.97
N GLU A 236 3.93 15.28 -9.36
CA GLU A 236 4.62 15.94 -10.48
C GLU A 236 4.52 15.14 -11.79
N LYS A 237 3.39 14.52 -12.01
CA LYS A 237 3.12 13.64 -13.17
C LYS A 237 1.66 13.72 -13.55
N GLU A 238 1.41 13.61 -14.85
CA GLU A 238 0.06 13.30 -15.33
C GLU A 238 -0.27 11.85 -14.98
N LEU A 239 -1.25 11.65 -14.11
CA LEU A 239 -1.69 10.36 -13.63
C LEU A 239 -3.18 10.20 -13.93
N ALA A 240 -3.57 9.05 -14.46
CA ALA A 240 -4.98 8.71 -14.50
C ALA A 240 -5.50 8.51 -13.07
N VAL A 241 -6.62 9.17 -12.77
CA VAL A 241 -7.32 9.08 -11.48
C VAL A 241 -8.66 8.41 -11.69
N ARG A 242 -9.05 7.56 -10.78
CA ARG A 242 -10.30 6.82 -10.81
C ARG A 242 -11.02 6.97 -9.48
N PHE A 243 -12.30 7.31 -9.52
CA PHE A 243 -13.19 7.36 -8.37
C PHE A 243 -14.05 6.10 -8.37
N ARG A 244 -13.96 5.29 -7.34
CA ARG A 244 -14.80 4.09 -7.16
C ARG A 244 -15.86 4.38 -6.09
N PRO A 245 -17.13 4.07 -6.31
CA PRO A 245 -18.15 4.17 -5.28
C PRO A 245 -17.73 3.40 -4.02
N SER A 246 -17.91 4.03 -2.86
CA SER A 246 -17.63 3.47 -1.56
C SER A 246 -18.68 3.91 -0.55
N PHE A 247 -18.52 3.54 0.71
CA PHE A 247 -19.39 3.94 1.79
C PHE A 247 -18.57 4.45 2.97
N PHE A 248 -18.88 5.68 3.39
CA PHE A 248 -18.43 6.23 4.67
C PHE A 248 -19.64 6.85 5.39
N PRO A 249 -19.82 6.64 6.71
CA PRO A 249 -21.00 7.14 7.44
C PRO A 249 -21.18 8.65 7.38
N PHE A 250 -20.08 9.38 7.23
CA PHE A 250 -20.02 10.85 7.25
C PHE A 250 -20.07 11.50 5.86
N THR A 251 -20.14 10.72 4.77
CA THR A 251 -20.25 11.23 3.39
C THR A 251 -21.28 10.45 2.57
N GLU A 252 -22.00 11.16 1.68
CA GLU A 252 -22.94 10.56 0.71
C GLU A 252 -23.16 11.53 -0.48
N PRO A 253 -22.77 11.15 -1.73
CA PRO A 253 -22.08 9.92 -2.10
C PRO A 253 -20.63 9.89 -1.62
N SER A 254 -20.11 8.67 -1.43
CA SER A 254 -18.73 8.41 -1.04
C SER A 254 -17.96 7.73 -2.17
N ALA A 255 -16.67 7.98 -2.23
CA ALA A 255 -15.78 7.35 -3.19
C ALA A 255 -14.39 7.09 -2.59
N GLU A 256 -13.77 6.02 -3.04
CA GLU A 256 -12.33 5.79 -2.92
C GLU A 256 -11.63 6.25 -4.18
N VAL A 257 -10.47 6.88 -4.01
CA VAL A 257 -9.67 7.42 -5.11
C VAL A 257 -8.46 6.55 -5.37
N ASP A 258 -8.40 6.03 -6.58
CA ASP A 258 -7.25 5.28 -7.07
C ASP A 258 -6.47 6.11 -8.08
N ILE A 259 -5.15 6.03 -8.02
CA ILE A 259 -4.25 6.53 -9.05
C ILE A 259 -3.66 5.40 -9.89
N GLN A 260 -3.34 5.69 -11.13
CA GLN A 260 -2.52 4.80 -11.93
C GLN A 260 -1.21 4.51 -11.19
N CYS A 261 -0.84 3.23 -11.08
CA CYS A 261 0.32 2.83 -10.29
C CYS A 261 1.60 3.56 -10.75
N VAL A 262 2.17 4.36 -9.87
CA VAL A 262 3.38 5.17 -10.13
C VAL A 262 4.62 4.30 -10.33
N MET A 263 4.62 3.05 -9.83
CA MET A 263 5.75 2.11 -9.91
C MET A 263 5.82 1.38 -11.26
N CYS A 264 4.68 1.03 -11.85
CA CYS A 264 4.62 0.25 -13.09
C CYS A 264 3.89 0.98 -14.23
N SER A 265 3.52 2.23 -14.03
CA SER A 265 2.77 3.04 -15.01
C SER A 265 1.52 2.30 -15.54
N GLY A 266 0.78 1.66 -14.64
CA GLY A 266 -0.46 0.97 -14.95
C GLY A 266 -0.33 -0.45 -15.54
N LYS A 267 0.90 -0.94 -15.79
CA LYS A 267 1.11 -2.27 -16.40
C LYS A 267 0.80 -3.46 -15.49
N GLY A 268 0.69 -3.23 -14.20
CA GLY A 268 0.57 -4.26 -13.17
C GLY A 268 1.94 -4.61 -12.57
N CYS A 269 2.01 -4.67 -11.23
CA CYS A 269 3.20 -5.09 -10.48
C CYS A 269 2.79 -5.61 -9.10
N ARG A 270 3.76 -6.10 -8.34
CA ARG A 270 3.53 -6.60 -6.97
C ARG A 270 2.91 -5.54 -6.06
N VAL A 271 3.33 -4.26 -6.17
CA VAL A 271 2.83 -3.16 -5.32
C VAL A 271 1.34 -2.89 -5.55
N CYS A 272 0.89 -2.90 -6.80
CA CYS A 272 -0.53 -2.73 -7.15
C CYS A 272 -1.29 -4.07 -7.26
N LYS A 273 -0.71 -5.18 -6.80
CA LYS A 273 -1.31 -6.53 -6.88
C LYS A 273 -1.80 -6.87 -8.29
N GLN A 274 -1.03 -6.50 -9.31
CA GLN A 274 -1.31 -6.70 -10.75
C GLN A 274 -2.52 -5.89 -11.30
N THR A 275 -3.13 -5.03 -10.50
CA THR A 275 -4.31 -4.26 -10.93
C THR A 275 -3.96 -3.05 -11.80
N GLY A 276 -2.73 -2.54 -11.70
CA GLY A 276 -2.31 -1.28 -12.32
C GLY A 276 -2.78 -0.03 -11.57
N TRP A 277 -3.52 -0.16 -10.44
CA TRP A 277 -4.11 0.93 -9.67
C TRP A 277 -3.71 0.86 -8.20
N LEU A 278 -3.63 2.02 -7.56
CA LEU A 278 -3.29 2.17 -6.15
C LEU A 278 -4.29 3.12 -5.48
N GLU A 279 -4.99 2.62 -4.48
CA GLU A 279 -5.82 3.44 -3.62
C GLU A 279 -4.97 4.38 -2.78
N VAL A 280 -5.34 5.67 -2.76
CA VAL A 280 -4.57 6.72 -2.08
C VAL A 280 -5.38 7.53 -1.08
N MET A 281 -6.71 7.61 -1.21
CA MET A 281 -7.57 8.35 -0.29
C MET A 281 -9.04 7.94 -0.39
N GLY A 282 -9.81 8.27 0.65
CA GLY A 282 -11.28 8.30 0.63
C GLY A 282 -11.79 9.73 0.48
N CYS A 283 -12.98 9.90 -0.11
CA CYS A 283 -13.62 11.20 -0.26
C CYS A 283 -15.14 11.07 -0.41
N GLY A 284 -15.85 12.19 -0.34
CA GLY A 284 -17.28 12.23 -0.62
C GLY A 284 -17.90 13.58 -0.30
N MET A 285 -19.19 13.73 -0.64
CA MET A 285 -19.98 14.88 -0.21
C MET A 285 -20.33 14.71 1.27
N VAL A 286 -20.24 15.78 2.04
CA VAL A 286 -20.54 15.74 3.49
C VAL A 286 -21.98 15.33 3.71
N HIS A 287 -22.19 14.32 4.55
CA HIS A 287 -23.52 13.80 4.82
C HIS A 287 -24.39 14.88 5.49
N PRO A 288 -25.66 15.09 5.08
CA PRO A 288 -26.53 16.11 5.64
C PRO A 288 -26.68 16.06 7.18
N ASN A 289 -26.62 14.86 7.78
CA ASN A 289 -26.67 14.72 9.23
C ASN A 289 -25.46 15.34 9.92
N VAL A 290 -24.25 15.23 9.34
CA VAL A 290 -23.03 15.85 9.87
C VAL A 290 -23.19 17.37 9.88
N LEU A 291 -23.71 17.97 8.81
CA LEU A 291 -24.00 19.41 8.75
C LEU A 291 -25.03 19.83 9.81
N ARG A 292 -26.15 19.10 9.93
CA ARG A 292 -27.20 19.39 10.95
C ARG A 292 -26.65 19.30 12.37
N THR A 293 -25.85 18.27 12.67
CA THR A 293 -25.24 18.08 13.99
C THR A 293 -24.33 19.23 14.38
N SER A 294 -23.65 19.83 13.39
CA SER A 294 -22.80 21.01 13.57
C SER A 294 -23.56 22.35 13.45
N GLY A 295 -24.89 22.34 13.37
CA GLY A 295 -25.72 23.54 13.27
C GLY A 295 -25.67 24.28 11.92
N ILE A 296 -25.28 23.56 10.84
CA ILE A 296 -25.23 24.07 9.47
C ILE A 296 -26.45 23.55 8.71
N ASP A 297 -27.18 24.45 8.03
CA ASP A 297 -28.34 24.08 7.24
C ASP A 297 -27.93 23.38 5.92
N PRO A 298 -28.26 22.09 5.72
CA PRO A 298 -27.87 21.35 4.52
C PRO A 298 -28.71 21.74 3.27
N GLU A 299 -29.78 22.51 3.43
CA GLU A 299 -30.54 23.04 2.31
C GLU A 299 -29.88 24.31 1.73
N GLU A 300 -29.09 25.02 2.54
CA GLU A 300 -28.38 26.23 2.13
C GLU A 300 -26.91 25.95 1.77
N PHE A 301 -26.25 25.00 2.47
CA PHE A 301 -24.85 24.70 2.33
C PHE A 301 -24.61 23.23 1.99
N GLN A 302 -23.66 23.01 1.10
CA GLN A 302 -23.15 21.70 0.76
C GLN A 302 -21.63 21.69 0.94
N GLY A 303 -21.05 20.52 0.97
CA GLY A 303 -19.61 20.43 1.10
C GLY A 303 -19.08 19.07 0.72
N PHE A 304 -17.79 18.99 0.60
CA PHE A 304 -17.07 17.74 0.43
C PHE A 304 -15.95 17.58 1.44
N ALA A 305 -15.61 16.33 1.70
CA ALA A 305 -14.47 15.96 2.52
C ALA A 305 -13.63 14.89 1.83
N PHE A 306 -12.37 14.85 2.18
CA PHE A 306 -11.42 13.83 1.72
C PHE A 306 -10.40 13.54 2.82
N GLY A 307 -9.81 12.34 2.79
CA GLY A 307 -8.81 11.93 3.77
C GLY A 307 -7.72 11.04 3.17
N MET A 308 -6.47 11.31 3.51
CA MET A 308 -5.30 10.60 2.99
C MET A 308 -4.26 10.32 4.08
N GLY A 309 -3.63 9.15 4.03
CA GLY A 309 -2.49 8.81 4.89
C GLY A 309 -1.20 9.39 4.33
N ALA A 310 -0.49 10.21 5.13
CA ALA A 310 0.73 10.87 4.68
C ALA A 310 1.85 9.86 4.37
N GLU A 311 1.99 8.82 5.18
CA GLU A 311 2.98 7.75 4.94
C GLU A 311 2.71 7.00 3.65
N ARG A 312 1.42 6.74 3.33
CA ARG A 312 1.03 6.09 2.09
C ARG A 312 1.46 6.89 0.88
N LEU A 313 1.24 8.20 0.90
CA LEU A 313 1.68 9.11 -0.16
C LEU A 313 3.20 9.21 -0.21
N ALA A 314 3.88 9.27 0.95
CA ALA A 314 5.34 9.26 1.03
C ALA A 314 5.95 8.00 0.44
N MET A 315 5.41 6.81 0.79
CA MET A 315 5.84 5.53 0.22
C MET A 315 5.77 5.54 -1.31
N LEU A 316 4.66 6.02 -1.86
CA LEU A 316 4.44 6.05 -3.31
C LEU A 316 5.33 7.08 -4.01
N ARG A 317 5.56 8.24 -3.40
CA ARG A 317 6.39 9.30 -3.96
C ARG A 317 7.88 8.94 -3.95
N TYR A 318 8.36 8.38 -2.85
CA TYR A 318 9.78 8.08 -2.64
C TYR A 318 10.16 6.63 -2.97
N GLY A 319 9.20 5.79 -3.36
CA GLY A 319 9.46 4.39 -3.70
C GLY A 319 9.79 3.51 -2.48
N VAL A 320 9.36 3.91 -1.28
CA VAL A 320 9.56 3.13 -0.05
C VAL A 320 8.54 2.00 0.00
N ASN A 321 8.99 0.79 0.20
CA ASN A 321 8.16 -0.42 0.15
C ASN A 321 7.77 -1.00 1.52
N ASP A 322 8.27 -0.43 2.60
CA ASP A 322 7.98 -0.82 3.98
C ASP A 322 7.74 0.44 4.84
N LEU A 323 6.54 0.56 5.38
CA LEU A 323 6.12 1.72 6.18
C LEU A 323 6.95 1.87 7.46
N ARG A 324 7.42 0.76 8.04
CA ARG A 324 8.19 0.75 9.30
C ARG A 324 9.50 1.53 9.19
N LEU A 325 10.08 1.63 7.98
CA LEU A 325 11.31 2.40 7.74
C LEU A 325 11.16 3.88 8.11
N PHE A 326 9.95 4.44 8.08
CA PHE A 326 9.70 5.81 8.53
C PHE A 326 9.78 5.96 10.06
N PHE A 327 9.68 4.87 10.82
CA PHE A 327 9.62 4.88 12.28
C PHE A 327 10.82 4.23 12.95
N ASP A 328 11.64 3.46 12.20
CA ASP A 328 12.83 2.75 12.71
C ASP A 328 13.98 3.69 13.07
N ASN A 329 13.93 4.95 12.67
CA ASN A 329 14.96 5.98 12.91
C ASN A 329 16.37 5.57 12.41
N ASP A 330 16.45 4.79 11.34
CA ASP A 330 17.73 4.44 10.71
C ASP A 330 18.32 5.63 9.97
N LEU A 331 19.45 6.14 10.46
CA LEU A 331 20.13 7.32 9.89
C LEU A 331 20.57 7.10 8.44
N ARG A 332 20.84 5.88 8.00
CA ARG A 332 21.18 5.54 6.60
C ARG A 332 19.99 5.72 5.68
N PHE A 333 18.80 5.36 6.18
CA PHE A 333 17.55 5.60 5.48
C PHE A 333 17.24 7.09 5.42
N LEU A 334 17.26 7.77 6.55
CA LEU A 334 16.94 9.19 6.67
C LEU A 334 17.91 10.10 5.89
N ALA A 335 19.17 9.70 5.78
CA ALA A 335 20.19 10.44 5.03
C ALA A 335 19.90 10.56 3.52
N GLN A 336 18.99 9.73 2.97
CA GLN A 336 18.59 9.76 1.57
C GLN A 336 17.61 10.93 1.25
N PHE A 337 17.04 11.57 2.26
CA PHE A 337 16.02 12.62 2.14
C PHE A 337 16.56 14.04 2.45
N ARG A 338 17.79 14.32 2.10
CA ARG A 338 18.45 15.62 2.31
C ARG A 338 18.12 16.62 1.23
#